data_17598a3eeb666b57a64568de8ed78422
#
_entry.id   17598a3eeb666b57a64568de8ed78422
#
_cell.length_a   1.000
_cell.length_b   1.000
_cell.length_c   1.000
_cell.angle_alpha   90.00
_cell.angle_beta   90.00
_cell.angle_gamma   90.00
#
_symmetry.space_group_name_H-M   'P 1'
#
loop_
_entity.id
_entity.type
_entity.pdbx_description
1 polymer ?
#
loop_
_entity_poly.entity_id
_entity_poly.type
_entity_poly.pdbx_seq_one_letter_code
_entity_poly.pdbx_strand_id
1 'polypeptide(L)'
;MLGYGVFSVCKLRDGGGMADLLSLIGLFAVVLIVAVLCDESSIKAKIIYAACLFAMSLFLNDLQNRPTISKYILLAIIILILAAYSLFVLFRGFKQDYSVKFQCAFKEHYLMPYFKAFGYRYEISGDIDPAKLKLSGLFFRLDRYLGGNDRVSGVYDGVRFAFCDVKLFNRILESEILGTFFYAEFHKRISAKTLIFPARAGTPNTGGLKKIDMDDAEFNAAFAVYCEDAAGAMYILTPAFMRRLLRFAGAVAAPVSLSFADSKIYIFVNTGCDNFEPDIDESVLRRDPAALIKRELSHFLAIVKNLKLNERIWS
;
A
#
# COMPACT_ATOMS: atom_id res chain seq x y z
N MET A 1 -34.99 -18.09 -5.14
CA MET A 1 -36.32 -18.18 -4.53
C MET A 1 -36.47 -17.09 -3.48
N LEU A 2 -36.55 -15.83 -3.88
CA LEU A 2 -36.89 -14.68 -3.01
C LEU A 2 -37.36 -13.55 -3.95
N GLY A 3 -38.57 -13.70 -4.50
CA GLY A 3 -39.11 -12.77 -5.48
C GLY A 3 -40.63 -12.69 -5.54
N TYR A 4 -41.31 -13.12 -4.51
CA TYR A 4 -42.77 -13.01 -4.45
C TYR A 4 -43.22 -12.54 -3.06
N GLY A 5 -43.32 -11.21 -2.89
CA GLY A 5 -43.81 -10.72 -1.60
C GLY A 5 -44.06 -9.23 -1.43
N VAL A 6 -43.95 -8.41 -2.50
CA VAL A 6 -44.19 -6.94 -2.34
C VAL A 6 -45.09 -6.37 -3.46
N PHE A 7 -45.97 -7.13 -4.04
CA PHE A 7 -47.03 -6.57 -4.88
C PHE A 7 -48.39 -6.88 -4.25
N SER A 8 -48.66 -6.31 -3.07
CA SER A 8 -50.04 -6.03 -2.65
C SER A 8 -50.40 -4.66 -3.24
N VAL A 9 -51.07 -4.72 -4.37
CA VAL A 9 -51.58 -3.58 -5.11
C VAL A 9 -52.41 -2.69 -4.20
N CYS A 10 -51.89 -1.51 -3.88
CA CYS A 10 -52.65 -0.44 -3.25
C CYS A 10 -53.76 -0.03 -4.25
N LYS A 11 -55.02 -0.24 -3.83
CA LYS A 11 -56.21 0.21 -4.57
C LYS A 11 -56.13 1.73 -4.68
N LEU A 12 -55.80 2.22 -5.87
CA LEU A 12 -55.83 3.63 -6.24
C LEU A 12 -57.25 4.15 -6.08
N ARG A 13 -57.44 5.03 -5.12
CA ARG A 13 -58.71 5.77 -4.91
C ARG A 13 -58.62 7.07 -5.70
N ASP A 14 -59.61 7.29 -6.53
CA ASP A 14 -59.69 8.36 -7.50
C ASP A 14 -59.39 9.76 -6.93
N GLY A 15 -58.47 10.48 -7.56
CA GLY A 15 -58.25 11.93 -7.43
C GLY A 15 -56.79 12.42 -7.32
N GLY A 16 -55.79 11.57 -7.13
CA GLY A 16 -54.38 11.96 -6.94
C GLY A 16 -53.38 11.32 -7.92
N GLY A 17 -53.88 10.55 -8.86
CA GLY A 17 -53.13 9.50 -9.55
C GLY A 17 -51.83 9.90 -10.34
N MET A 18 -51.73 11.15 -10.82
CA MET A 18 -50.59 11.55 -11.66
C MET A 18 -49.43 12.12 -10.83
N ALA A 19 -49.68 12.84 -9.75
CA ALA A 19 -48.66 13.37 -8.85
C ALA A 19 -47.99 12.25 -8.01
N ASP A 20 -48.82 11.28 -7.59
CA ASP A 20 -48.34 10.12 -6.83
C ASP A 20 -47.49 9.18 -7.74
N LEU A 21 -47.87 9.01 -9.02
CA LEU A 21 -47.12 8.24 -9.98
C LEU A 21 -45.78 8.89 -10.30
N LEU A 22 -45.72 10.21 -10.48
CA LEU A 22 -44.50 10.98 -10.74
C LEU A 22 -43.56 10.92 -9.52
N SER A 23 -44.10 10.97 -8.29
CA SER A 23 -43.28 10.84 -7.08
C SER A 23 -42.71 9.43 -6.93
N LEU A 24 -43.45 8.40 -7.29
CA LEU A 24 -42.99 7.00 -7.28
C LEU A 24 -41.92 6.76 -8.36
N ILE A 25 -42.08 7.31 -9.55
CA ILE A 25 -41.09 7.22 -10.65
C ILE A 25 -39.80 7.96 -10.25
N GLY A 26 -39.92 9.16 -9.67
CA GLY A 26 -38.75 9.90 -9.15
C GLY A 26 -37.99 9.14 -8.08
N LEU A 27 -38.71 8.54 -7.14
CA LEU A 27 -38.14 7.73 -6.07
C LEU A 27 -37.43 6.47 -6.61
N PHE A 28 -38.04 5.81 -7.60
CA PHE A 28 -37.47 4.62 -8.24
C PHE A 28 -36.22 4.97 -9.04
N ALA A 29 -36.21 6.11 -9.76
CA ALA A 29 -35.04 6.59 -10.47
C ALA A 29 -33.87 6.90 -9.52
N VAL A 30 -34.14 7.47 -8.36
CA VAL A 30 -33.14 7.75 -7.33
C VAL A 30 -32.55 6.47 -6.75
N VAL A 31 -33.39 5.47 -6.44
CA VAL A 31 -32.90 4.15 -5.98
C VAL A 31 -32.03 3.48 -7.03
N LEU A 32 -32.40 3.59 -8.30
CA LEU A 32 -31.64 3.04 -9.41
C LEU A 32 -30.29 3.74 -9.58
N ILE A 33 -30.24 5.07 -9.44
CA ILE A 33 -29.02 5.87 -9.50
C ILE A 33 -28.09 5.50 -8.32
N VAL A 34 -28.61 5.37 -7.10
CA VAL A 34 -27.83 4.95 -5.94
C VAL A 34 -27.30 3.52 -6.12
N ALA A 35 -28.10 2.60 -6.68
CA ALA A 35 -27.68 1.23 -6.97
C ALA A 35 -26.56 1.16 -8.02
N VAL A 36 -26.61 2.01 -9.05
CA VAL A 36 -25.58 2.07 -10.10
C VAL A 36 -24.29 2.73 -9.59
N LEU A 37 -24.40 3.69 -8.67
CA LEU A 37 -23.24 4.40 -8.12
C LEU A 37 -22.57 3.68 -6.94
N CYS A 38 -23.22 2.68 -6.34
CA CYS A 38 -22.63 1.87 -5.28
C CYS A 38 -21.80 0.76 -5.91
N ASP A 39 -20.48 0.79 -5.64
CA ASP A 39 -19.61 -0.34 -5.92
C ASP A 39 -20.11 -1.59 -5.15
N GLU A 40 -20.55 -2.61 -5.88
CA GLU A 40 -21.15 -3.84 -5.32
C GLU A 40 -20.22 -4.60 -4.35
N SER A 41 -18.93 -4.30 -4.39
CA SER A 41 -17.90 -4.97 -3.59
C SER A 41 -17.79 -4.44 -2.15
N SER A 42 -18.27 -3.23 -1.86
CA SER A 42 -18.09 -2.58 -0.56
C SER A 42 -19.25 -2.89 0.41
N ILE A 43 -18.90 -3.43 1.58
CA ILE A 43 -19.85 -3.64 2.71
C ILE A 43 -20.53 -2.32 3.10
N LYS A 44 -19.80 -1.20 3.06
CA LYS A 44 -20.33 0.15 3.35
C LYS A 44 -21.42 0.56 2.37
N ALA A 45 -21.26 0.25 1.08
CA ALA A 45 -22.26 0.52 0.07
C ALA A 45 -23.56 -0.29 0.30
N LYS A 46 -23.43 -1.55 0.69
CA LYS A 46 -24.57 -2.42 1.03
C LYS A 46 -25.33 -1.91 2.25
N ILE A 47 -24.63 -1.41 3.27
CA ILE A 47 -25.26 -0.81 4.47
C ILE A 47 -26.01 0.48 4.10
N ILE A 48 -25.41 1.35 3.30
CA ILE A 48 -26.05 2.60 2.83
C ILE A 48 -27.29 2.28 1.99
N TYR A 49 -27.21 1.30 1.09
CA TYR A 49 -28.34 0.87 0.27
C TYR A 49 -29.49 0.32 1.14
N ALA A 50 -29.19 -0.54 2.12
CA ALA A 50 -30.17 -1.05 3.06
C ALA A 50 -30.82 0.05 3.91
N ALA A 51 -30.03 1.03 4.36
CA ALA A 51 -30.53 2.20 5.10
C ALA A 51 -31.43 3.08 4.23
N CYS A 52 -31.10 3.28 2.97
CA CYS A 52 -31.94 4.01 2.02
C CYS A 52 -33.28 3.30 1.76
N LEU A 53 -33.28 1.98 1.58
CA LEU A 53 -34.49 1.18 1.42
C LEU A 53 -35.38 1.22 2.67
N PHE A 54 -34.78 1.16 3.87
CA PHE A 54 -35.48 1.25 5.13
C PHE A 54 -36.10 2.65 5.31
N ALA A 55 -35.35 3.72 5.05
CA ALA A 55 -35.87 5.08 5.12
C ALA A 55 -37.01 5.32 4.11
N MET A 56 -36.88 4.73 2.90
CA MET A 56 -37.95 4.77 1.90
C MET A 56 -39.22 4.04 2.34
N SER A 57 -39.10 2.89 3.01
CA SER A 57 -40.20 2.13 3.56
C SER A 57 -40.94 2.93 4.67
N LEU A 58 -40.22 3.56 5.58
CA LEU A 58 -40.79 4.44 6.61
C LEU A 58 -41.49 5.66 5.98
N PHE A 59 -40.90 6.25 4.94
CA PHE A 59 -41.46 7.38 4.23
C PHE A 59 -42.78 7.02 3.53
N LEU A 60 -42.85 5.87 2.86
CA LEU A 60 -44.06 5.39 2.22
C LEU A 60 -45.19 5.11 3.24
N ASN A 61 -44.84 4.58 4.40
CA ASN A 61 -45.77 4.33 5.45
C ASN A 61 -46.34 5.63 6.08
N ASP A 62 -45.49 6.67 6.21
CA ASP A 62 -45.88 7.98 6.76
C ASP A 62 -46.64 8.86 5.72
N LEU A 63 -46.54 8.52 4.43
CA LEU A 63 -47.18 9.27 3.34
C LEU A 63 -48.72 9.29 3.43
N GLN A 64 -49.32 8.29 4.08
CA GLN A 64 -50.78 8.21 4.21
C GLN A 64 -51.35 9.22 5.21
N ASN A 65 -50.59 9.67 6.20
CA ASN A 65 -51.07 10.39 7.37
C ASN A 65 -50.67 11.87 7.47
N ARG A 66 -49.88 12.42 6.53
CA ARG A 66 -49.41 13.82 6.61
C ARG A 66 -50.08 14.80 5.65
N PRO A 67 -50.16 16.09 6.00
CA PRO A 67 -50.64 17.12 5.08
C PRO A 67 -49.71 17.22 3.85
N THR A 68 -50.32 17.45 2.69
CA THR A 68 -49.71 17.41 1.35
C THR A 68 -48.44 18.26 1.22
N ILE A 69 -48.37 19.43 1.83
CA ILE A 69 -47.22 20.35 1.80
C ILE A 69 -45.99 19.76 2.49
N SER A 70 -46.17 19.07 3.64
CA SER A 70 -45.06 18.43 4.38
C SER A 70 -44.40 17.31 3.57
N LYS A 71 -45.16 16.61 2.76
CA LYS A 71 -44.66 15.53 1.87
C LYS A 71 -43.72 16.06 0.81
N TYR A 72 -44.07 17.17 0.15
CA TYR A 72 -43.23 17.77 -0.88
C TYR A 72 -41.92 18.35 -0.35
N ILE A 73 -41.96 18.95 0.86
CA ILE A 73 -40.74 19.46 1.52
C ILE A 73 -39.79 18.31 1.85
N LEU A 74 -40.32 17.21 2.42
CA LEU A 74 -39.49 16.06 2.77
C LEU A 74 -38.87 15.39 1.52
N LEU A 75 -39.66 15.26 0.45
CA LEU A 75 -39.19 14.73 -0.83
C LEU A 75 -38.10 15.63 -1.43
N ALA A 76 -38.26 16.94 -1.39
CA ALA A 76 -37.25 17.89 -1.89
C ALA A 76 -35.94 17.78 -1.10
N ILE A 77 -36.00 17.62 0.21
CA ILE A 77 -34.81 17.42 1.06
C ILE A 77 -34.08 16.12 0.69
N ILE A 78 -34.81 15.01 0.50
CA ILE A 78 -34.22 13.72 0.10
C ILE A 78 -33.56 13.84 -1.27
N ILE A 79 -34.21 14.46 -2.25
CA ILE A 79 -33.63 14.68 -3.59
C ILE A 79 -32.35 15.51 -3.49
N LEU A 80 -32.34 16.58 -2.68
CA LEU A 80 -31.19 17.43 -2.47
C LEU A 80 -29.99 16.66 -1.87
N ILE A 81 -30.25 15.83 -0.84
CA ILE A 81 -29.21 15.01 -0.21
C ILE A 81 -28.63 14.01 -1.21
N LEU A 82 -29.48 13.37 -2.00
CA LEU A 82 -29.04 12.39 -3.00
C LEU A 82 -28.28 13.04 -4.16
N ALA A 83 -28.71 14.23 -4.60
CA ALA A 83 -27.96 15.02 -5.59
C ALA A 83 -26.59 15.45 -5.06
N ALA A 84 -26.52 15.91 -3.82
CA ALA A 84 -25.24 16.26 -3.19
C ALA A 84 -24.32 15.04 -3.03
N TYR A 85 -24.88 13.88 -2.66
CA TYR A 85 -24.12 12.64 -2.56
C TYR A 85 -23.62 12.15 -3.92
N SER A 86 -24.46 12.17 -4.95
CA SER A 86 -24.05 11.79 -6.30
C SER A 86 -22.96 12.73 -6.86
N LEU A 87 -23.07 14.02 -6.61
CA LEU A 87 -22.05 15.00 -6.98
C LEU A 87 -20.73 14.73 -6.24
N PHE A 88 -20.79 14.41 -4.96
CA PHE A 88 -19.62 14.02 -4.16
C PHE A 88 -18.93 12.76 -4.71
N VAL A 89 -19.69 11.72 -5.06
CA VAL A 89 -19.16 10.48 -5.63
C VAL A 89 -18.51 10.73 -7.01
N LEU A 90 -19.18 11.51 -7.85
CA LEU A 90 -18.62 11.92 -9.16
C LEU A 90 -17.31 12.69 -8.98
N PHE A 91 -17.29 13.69 -8.08
CA PHE A 91 -16.10 14.48 -7.81
C PHE A 91 -14.94 13.61 -7.29
N ARG A 92 -15.25 12.66 -6.41
CA ARG A 92 -14.26 11.71 -5.89
C ARG A 92 -13.71 10.79 -7.00
N GLY A 93 -14.57 10.32 -7.90
CA GLY A 93 -14.17 9.53 -9.06
C GLY A 93 -13.25 10.31 -10.01
N PHE A 94 -13.57 11.57 -10.31
CA PHE A 94 -12.71 12.44 -11.11
C PHE A 94 -11.35 12.68 -10.46
N LYS A 95 -11.30 12.94 -9.14
CA LYS A 95 -10.03 13.13 -8.42
C LYS A 95 -9.17 11.86 -8.49
N GLN A 96 -9.77 10.69 -8.34
CA GLN A 96 -9.05 9.42 -8.41
C GLN A 96 -8.50 9.14 -9.81
N ASP A 97 -9.28 9.34 -10.87
CA ASP A 97 -8.84 9.16 -12.27
C ASP A 97 -7.72 10.14 -12.64
N TYR A 98 -7.84 11.40 -12.22
CA TYR A 98 -6.78 12.40 -12.40
C TYR A 98 -5.50 12.01 -11.67
N SER A 99 -5.61 11.50 -10.43
CA SER A 99 -4.49 11.01 -9.64
C SER A 99 -3.72 9.92 -10.38
N VAL A 100 -4.40 8.87 -10.82
CA VAL A 100 -3.77 7.75 -11.53
C VAL A 100 -3.09 8.21 -12.83
N LYS A 101 -3.75 9.08 -13.61
CA LYS A 101 -3.16 9.62 -14.84
C LYS A 101 -1.92 10.46 -14.57
N PHE A 102 -1.98 11.30 -13.53
CA PHE A 102 -0.83 12.11 -13.12
C PHE A 102 0.35 11.24 -12.66
N GLN A 103 0.09 10.22 -11.84
CA GLN A 103 1.12 9.28 -11.38
C GLN A 103 1.79 8.56 -12.56
N CYS A 104 0.99 8.03 -13.50
CA CYS A 104 1.53 7.39 -14.70
C CYS A 104 2.38 8.35 -15.53
N ALA A 105 1.87 9.55 -15.80
CA ALA A 105 2.59 10.56 -16.57
C ALA A 105 3.90 10.99 -15.88
N PHE A 106 3.87 11.16 -14.55
CA PHE A 106 5.06 11.47 -13.76
C PHE A 106 6.12 10.35 -13.84
N LYS A 107 5.70 9.09 -13.70
CA LYS A 107 6.60 7.94 -13.79
C LYS A 107 7.21 7.82 -15.19
N GLU A 108 6.41 7.98 -16.25
CA GLU A 108 6.88 7.88 -17.65
C GLU A 108 7.78 9.05 -18.07
N HIS A 109 7.36 10.27 -17.77
CA HIS A 109 8.02 11.48 -18.29
C HIS A 109 9.10 12.02 -17.37
N TYR A 110 9.11 11.67 -16.10
CA TYR A 110 10.08 12.17 -15.14
C TYR A 110 10.99 11.06 -14.58
N LEU A 111 10.44 9.99 -13.98
CA LEU A 111 11.24 8.96 -13.33
C LEU A 111 11.99 8.07 -14.34
N MET A 112 11.33 7.66 -15.41
CA MET A 112 11.97 6.80 -16.41
C MET A 112 13.20 7.45 -17.07
N PRO A 113 13.14 8.70 -17.55
CA PRO A 113 14.33 9.40 -18.03
C PRO A 113 15.40 9.61 -16.95
N TYR A 114 14.97 9.90 -15.71
CA TYR A 114 15.89 10.10 -14.59
C TYR A 114 16.72 8.83 -14.34
N PHE A 115 16.10 7.68 -14.16
CA PHE A 115 16.83 6.42 -13.94
C PHE A 115 17.68 6.03 -15.15
N LYS A 116 17.17 6.25 -16.36
CA LYS A 116 17.92 6.00 -17.61
C LYS A 116 19.21 6.83 -17.71
N ALA A 117 19.20 8.07 -17.20
CA ALA A 117 20.39 8.93 -17.19
C ALA A 117 21.53 8.35 -16.33
N PHE A 118 21.20 7.53 -15.30
CA PHE A 118 22.19 6.79 -14.50
C PHE A 118 22.52 5.40 -15.05
N GLY A 119 21.95 5.02 -16.19
CA GLY A 119 22.11 3.68 -16.75
C GLY A 119 21.29 2.60 -16.04
N TYR A 120 20.29 2.98 -15.28
CA TYR A 120 19.40 2.04 -14.58
C TYR A 120 18.13 1.77 -15.39
N ARG A 121 17.61 0.56 -15.25
CA ARG A 121 16.33 0.16 -15.82
C ARG A 121 15.24 0.38 -14.79
N TYR A 122 14.24 1.17 -15.14
CA TYR A 122 13.04 1.41 -14.35
C TYR A 122 11.82 0.81 -15.05
N GLU A 123 11.02 0.08 -14.31
CA GLU A 123 9.82 -0.63 -14.78
C GLU A 123 8.66 -0.30 -13.84
N ILE A 124 7.69 0.50 -14.30
CA ILE A 124 6.55 0.98 -13.50
C ILE A 124 5.76 -0.19 -12.87
N SER A 125 5.41 -1.19 -13.69
CA SER A 125 4.73 -2.40 -13.23
C SER A 125 5.72 -3.53 -12.92
N GLY A 126 7.00 -3.20 -12.76
CA GLY A 126 8.03 -4.18 -12.47
C GLY A 126 7.94 -4.67 -11.04
N ASP A 127 8.04 -5.97 -10.87
CA ASP A 127 7.97 -6.64 -9.58
C ASP A 127 9.24 -7.43 -9.28
N ILE A 128 9.40 -7.86 -8.04
CA ILE A 128 10.46 -8.78 -7.63
C ILE A 128 9.93 -10.22 -7.67
N ASP A 129 10.77 -11.11 -8.19
CA ASP A 129 10.49 -12.55 -8.14
C ASP A 129 10.17 -12.98 -6.69
N PRO A 130 8.97 -13.51 -6.41
CA PRO A 130 8.59 -13.98 -5.07
C PRO A 130 9.56 -15.00 -4.48
N ALA A 131 10.31 -15.73 -5.31
CA ALA A 131 11.35 -16.64 -4.84
C ALA A 131 12.47 -15.90 -4.10
N LYS A 132 12.84 -14.68 -4.51
CA LYS A 132 13.84 -13.85 -3.84
C LYS A 132 13.34 -13.35 -2.48
N LEU A 133 12.06 -12.97 -2.39
CA LEU A 133 11.44 -12.61 -1.12
C LEU A 133 11.49 -13.79 -0.14
N LYS A 134 11.17 -14.99 -0.62
CA LYS A 134 11.24 -16.22 0.19
C LYS A 134 12.67 -16.56 0.61
N LEU A 135 13.64 -16.46 -0.31
CA LEU A 135 15.06 -16.72 -0.02
C LEU A 135 15.62 -15.77 1.02
N SER A 136 15.20 -14.49 0.98
CA SER A 136 15.64 -13.51 1.98
C SER A 136 15.33 -13.95 3.41
N GLY A 137 14.18 -14.58 3.64
CA GLY A 137 13.71 -14.96 4.99
C GLY A 137 13.32 -13.77 5.87
N LEU A 138 13.20 -12.57 5.29
CA LEU A 138 12.85 -11.36 6.04
C LEU A 138 11.36 -11.28 6.38
N PHE A 139 10.52 -12.02 5.65
CA PHE A 139 9.08 -12.00 5.85
C PHE A 139 8.60 -13.20 6.65
N PHE A 140 7.60 -12.98 7.47
CA PHE A 140 7.06 -14.03 8.31
C PHE A 140 6.28 -15.04 7.47
N ARG A 141 6.22 -16.28 7.95
CA ARG A 141 5.52 -17.38 7.28
C ARG A 141 4.04 -17.08 7.02
N LEU A 142 3.45 -16.19 7.80
CA LEU A 142 2.05 -15.79 7.69
C LEU A 142 1.84 -14.52 6.85
N ASP A 143 2.92 -13.87 6.41
CA ASP A 143 2.81 -12.72 5.51
C ASP A 143 2.50 -13.24 4.10
N ARG A 144 1.48 -12.69 3.49
CA ARG A 144 1.10 -12.97 2.11
C ARG A 144 1.62 -11.85 1.22
N TYR A 145 2.44 -12.19 0.25
CA TYR A 145 2.83 -11.25 -0.79
C TYR A 145 1.65 -10.92 -1.68
N LEU A 146 1.37 -9.62 -1.87
CA LEU A 146 0.27 -9.12 -2.69
C LEU A 146 0.74 -8.60 -4.04
N GLY A 147 2.02 -8.29 -4.19
CA GLY A 147 2.64 -7.75 -5.40
C GLY A 147 3.60 -6.63 -5.10
N GLY A 148 4.29 -6.17 -6.14
CA GLY A 148 5.17 -5.01 -6.11
C GLY A 148 5.04 -4.18 -7.38
N ASN A 149 5.64 -3.00 -7.36
CA ASN A 149 5.69 -2.07 -8.47
C ASN A 149 7.00 -1.26 -8.41
N ASP A 150 7.21 -0.43 -9.43
CA ASP A 150 8.32 0.53 -9.46
C ASP A 150 9.71 -0.11 -9.31
N ARG A 151 9.95 -1.18 -10.06
CA ARG A 151 11.22 -1.87 -10.01
C ARG A 151 12.34 -1.08 -10.68
N VAL A 152 13.39 -0.82 -9.93
CA VAL A 152 14.66 -0.28 -10.44
C VAL A 152 15.73 -1.36 -10.39
N SER A 153 16.50 -1.49 -11.44
CA SER A 153 17.62 -2.44 -11.49
C SER A 153 18.80 -1.88 -12.29
N GLY A 154 20.00 -2.30 -11.93
CA GLY A 154 21.20 -1.84 -12.59
C GLY A 154 22.47 -2.35 -11.96
N VAL A 155 23.58 -1.69 -12.31
CA VAL A 155 24.91 -1.92 -11.73
C VAL A 155 25.40 -0.60 -11.15
N TYR A 156 25.77 -0.62 -9.87
CA TYR A 156 26.39 0.50 -9.20
C TYR A 156 27.71 0.07 -8.60
N ASP A 157 28.79 0.73 -8.99
CA ASP A 157 30.14 0.44 -8.54
C ASP A 157 30.54 -1.05 -8.68
N GLY A 158 30.16 -1.66 -9.81
CA GLY A 158 30.42 -3.07 -10.12
C GLY A 158 29.46 -4.07 -9.44
N VAL A 159 28.53 -3.63 -8.60
CA VAL A 159 27.56 -4.47 -7.90
C VAL A 159 26.22 -4.43 -8.60
N ARG A 160 25.68 -5.58 -8.99
CA ARG A 160 24.33 -5.69 -9.50
C ARG A 160 23.33 -5.55 -8.35
N PHE A 161 22.33 -4.72 -8.54
CA PHE A 161 21.26 -4.48 -7.57
C PHE A 161 19.89 -4.41 -8.25
N ALA A 162 18.86 -4.62 -7.46
CA ALA A 162 17.51 -4.21 -7.79
C ALA A 162 16.72 -3.91 -6.50
N PHE A 163 15.73 -3.05 -6.64
CA PHE A 163 14.75 -2.78 -5.60
C PHE A 163 13.38 -2.48 -6.21
N CYS A 164 12.34 -2.66 -5.46
CA CYS A 164 10.98 -2.22 -5.81
C CYS A 164 10.17 -2.00 -4.53
N ASP A 165 9.09 -1.28 -4.65
CA ASP A 165 8.08 -1.24 -3.61
C ASP A 165 7.32 -2.56 -3.58
N VAL A 166 7.07 -3.06 -2.38
CA VAL A 166 6.39 -4.32 -2.14
C VAL A 166 5.24 -4.15 -1.17
N LYS A 167 4.18 -4.87 -1.44
CA LYS A 167 2.99 -4.92 -0.62
C LYS A 167 2.77 -6.33 -0.11
N LEU A 168 2.67 -6.46 1.23
CA LEU A 168 2.37 -7.70 1.91
C LEU A 168 1.14 -7.52 2.80
N PHE A 169 0.51 -8.61 3.14
CA PHE A 169 -0.58 -8.66 4.12
C PHE A 169 -0.19 -9.55 5.28
N ASN A 170 -0.12 -8.98 6.48
CA ASN A 170 0.13 -9.72 7.70
C ASN A 170 -1.19 -10.31 8.22
N ARG A 171 -1.29 -11.63 8.26
CA ARG A 171 -2.52 -12.34 8.68
C ARG A 171 -2.79 -12.28 10.17
N ILE A 172 -1.78 -12.01 10.99
CA ILE A 172 -1.93 -11.93 12.44
C ILE A 172 -2.45 -10.54 12.83
N LEU A 173 -1.83 -9.50 12.24
CA LEU A 173 -2.19 -8.10 12.52
C LEU A 173 -3.35 -7.61 11.66
N GLU A 174 -3.81 -8.44 10.70
CA GLU A 174 -4.84 -8.10 9.71
C GLU A 174 -4.57 -6.75 9.03
N SER A 175 -3.29 -6.47 8.75
CA SER A 175 -2.84 -5.19 8.23
C SER A 175 -1.91 -5.36 7.03
N GLU A 176 -1.91 -4.34 6.17
CA GLU A 176 -0.97 -4.27 5.06
C GLU A 176 0.39 -3.75 5.56
N ILE A 177 1.45 -4.33 5.01
CA ILE A 177 2.83 -3.90 5.19
C ILE A 177 3.30 -3.38 3.84
N LEU A 178 3.70 -2.12 3.81
CA LEU A 178 4.20 -1.43 2.61
C LEU A 178 5.65 -1.02 2.86
N GLY A 179 6.47 -1.16 1.84
CA GLY A 179 7.86 -0.73 1.94
C GLY A 179 8.69 -1.12 0.74
N THR A 180 9.95 -0.72 0.75
CA THR A 180 10.87 -1.01 -0.33
C THR A 180 11.72 -2.23 -0.02
N PHE A 181 11.73 -3.19 -0.92
CA PHE A 181 12.60 -4.37 -0.88
C PHE A 181 13.76 -4.20 -1.84
N PHE A 182 14.97 -4.21 -1.30
CA PHE A 182 16.24 -4.09 -2.02
C PHE A 182 17.01 -5.40 -1.96
N TYR A 183 17.68 -5.77 -3.03
CA TYR A 183 18.72 -6.79 -3.00
C TYR A 183 19.91 -6.41 -3.88
N ALA A 184 21.10 -6.85 -3.46
CA ALA A 184 22.31 -6.68 -4.22
C ALA A 184 23.15 -7.96 -4.17
N GLU A 185 23.93 -8.19 -5.23
CA GLU A 185 24.92 -9.24 -5.22
C GLU A 185 26.05 -8.86 -4.27
N PHE A 186 26.57 -9.87 -3.60
CA PHE A 186 27.64 -9.71 -2.65
C PHE A 186 28.82 -10.58 -3.11
N HIS A 187 29.98 -9.99 -3.28
CA HIS A 187 31.14 -10.70 -3.82
C HIS A 187 31.77 -11.73 -2.88
N LYS A 188 31.13 -11.95 -1.72
CA LYS A 188 31.52 -12.98 -0.78
C LYS A 188 30.67 -14.23 -0.91
N ARG A 189 31.30 -15.37 -0.73
CA ARG A 189 30.56 -16.61 -0.43
C ARG A 189 30.12 -16.57 1.02
N ILE A 190 28.86 -16.32 1.26
CA ILE A 190 28.23 -16.43 2.55
C ILE A 190 27.62 -17.82 2.61
N SER A 191 28.22 -18.70 3.39
CA SER A 191 27.77 -20.09 3.53
C SER A 191 26.60 -20.24 4.50
N ALA A 192 26.44 -19.31 5.43
CA ALA A 192 25.44 -19.37 6.49
C ALA A 192 24.47 -18.19 6.42
N LYS A 193 23.18 -18.48 6.56
CA LYS A 193 22.13 -17.45 6.58
C LYS A 193 22.23 -16.62 7.85
N THR A 194 22.19 -15.29 7.69
CA THR A 194 22.15 -14.33 8.81
C THR A 194 21.00 -13.37 8.60
N LEU A 195 20.13 -13.23 9.61
CA LEU A 195 19.00 -12.32 9.63
C LEU A 195 19.21 -11.25 10.68
N ILE A 196 18.87 -10.03 10.38
CA ILE A 196 19.00 -8.87 11.26
C ILE A 196 17.66 -8.15 11.24
N PHE A 197 17.02 -8.03 12.39
CA PHE A 197 15.74 -7.35 12.56
C PHE A 197 15.86 -6.21 13.56
N PRO A 198 15.01 -5.17 13.49
CA PRO A 198 14.90 -4.19 14.56
C PRO A 198 14.65 -4.89 15.89
N ALA A 199 15.38 -4.52 16.95
CA ALA A 199 15.28 -5.18 18.27
C ALA A 199 13.85 -5.14 18.85
N ARG A 200 13.04 -4.15 18.46
CA ARG A 200 11.64 -3.96 18.90
C ARG A 200 10.60 -4.60 17.97
N ALA A 201 11.01 -5.31 16.93
CA ALA A 201 10.09 -5.86 15.92
C ALA A 201 9.28 -7.08 16.38
N GLY A 202 9.30 -7.43 17.64
CA GLY A 202 8.71 -8.67 18.14
C GLY A 202 9.60 -9.90 17.86
N THR A 203 9.04 -11.10 18.02
CA THR A 203 9.79 -12.35 17.76
C THR A 203 9.60 -12.77 16.30
N PRO A 204 10.61 -12.58 15.43
CA PRO A 204 10.52 -13.01 14.05
C PRO A 204 10.50 -14.55 13.94
N ASN A 205 9.83 -15.08 12.92
CA ASN A 205 9.94 -16.49 12.58
C ASN A 205 11.28 -16.74 11.88
N THR A 206 12.29 -17.06 12.66
CA THR A 206 13.66 -17.22 12.18
C THR A 206 13.94 -18.58 11.54
N GLY A 207 12.94 -19.47 11.49
CA GLY A 207 13.11 -20.81 10.89
C GLY A 207 14.07 -21.70 11.66
N GLY A 208 14.28 -21.45 12.95
CA GLY A 208 15.20 -22.22 13.81
C GLY A 208 16.62 -21.64 13.91
N LEU A 209 16.87 -20.47 13.30
CA LEU A 209 18.13 -19.75 13.49
C LEU A 209 18.33 -19.34 14.95
N LYS A 210 19.55 -19.40 15.42
CA LYS A 210 19.90 -19.01 16.79
C LYS A 210 20.09 -17.50 16.90
N LYS A 211 19.53 -16.90 17.95
CA LYS A 211 19.83 -15.52 18.31
C LYS A 211 21.25 -15.44 18.89
N ILE A 212 22.00 -14.45 18.45
CA ILE A 212 23.32 -14.12 18.99
C ILE A 212 23.37 -12.65 19.37
N ASP A 213 24.17 -12.33 20.36
CA ASP A 213 24.51 -10.97 20.74
C ASP A 213 25.87 -10.61 20.13
N MET A 214 25.96 -9.39 19.61
CA MET A 214 27.20 -8.85 19.06
C MET A 214 27.98 -8.12 20.16
N ASP A 215 29.30 -7.88 19.94
CA ASP A 215 30.16 -7.18 20.92
C ASP A 215 29.88 -5.66 21.03
N ASP A 216 28.88 -5.15 20.29
CA ASP A 216 28.49 -3.73 20.28
C ASP A 216 27.11 -3.56 20.93
N ALA A 217 27.09 -2.92 22.12
CA ALA A 217 25.88 -2.73 22.91
C ALA A 217 24.87 -1.79 22.19
N GLU A 218 25.35 -0.76 21.48
CA GLU A 218 24.48 0.15 20.71
C GLU A 218 23.80 -0.62 19.55
N PHE A 219 24.55 -1.49 18.89
CA PHE A 219 24.02 -2.33 17.85
C PHE A 219 22.98 -3.31 18.38
N ASN A 220 23.24 -3.99 19.50
CA ASN A 220 22.28 -4.91 20.14
C ASN A 220 21.00 -4.20 20.63
N ALA A 221 21.11 -2.93 21.03
CA ALA A 221 19.96 -2.13 21.40
C ALA A 221 19.06 -1.78 20.18
N ALA A 222 19.64 -1.68 19.01
CA ALA A 222 18.94 -1.34 17.76
C ALA A 222 18.48 -2.58 17.00
N PHE A 223 19.25 -3.67 17.00
CA PHE A 223 19.05 -4.85 16.18
C PHE A 223 19.18 -6.16 16.96
N ALA A 224 18.38 -7.15 16.53
CA ALA A 224 18.51 -8.54 16.93
C ALA A 224 19.07 -9.37 15.76
N VAL A 225 20.11 -10.16 15.99
CA VAL A 225 20.77 -10.99 14.98
C VAL A 225 20.40 -12.45 15.19
N TYR A 226 20.04 -13.12 14.11
CA TYR A 226 19.76 -14.56 14.07
C TYR A 226 20.59 -15.19 12.96
N CYS A 227 21.26 -16.31 13.24
CA CYS A 227 22.14 -16.95 12.27
C CYS A 227 22.18 -18.48 12.40
N GLU A 228 22.61 -19.12 11.34
CA GLU A 228 22.95 -20.56 11.33
C GLU A 228 24.30 -20.81 12.00
N ASP A 229 25.25 -19.92 11.76
CA ASP A 229 26.62 -19.99 12.30
C ASP A 229 27.07 -18.64 12.85
N ALA A 230 27.43 -18.60 14.12
CA ALA A 230 27.85 -17.39 14.80
C ALA A 230 29.17 -16.83 14.24
N ALA A 231 30.12 -17.69 13.89
CA ALA A 231 31.40 -17.24 13.35
C ALA A 231 31.22 -16.57 11.98
N GLY A 232 30.38 -17.15 11.12
CA GLY A 232 29.98 -16.55 9.83
C GLY A 232 29.26 -15.22 9.99
N ALA A 233 28.36 -15.10 10.97
CA ALA A 233 27.67 -13.84 11.25
C ALA A 233 28.64 -12.75 11.74
N MET A 234 29.55 -13.07 12.67
CA MET A 234 30.57 -12.14 13.19
C MET A 234 31.57 -11.72 12.10
N TYR A 235 31.86 -12.62 11.16
CA TYR A 235 32.68 -12.30 9.99
C TYR A 235 32.04 -11.28 9.06
N ILE A 236 30.72 -11.30 8.91
CA ILE A 236 29.95 -10.32 8.12
C ILE A 236 29.78 -9.02 8.91
N LEU A 237 29.35 -9.15 10.17
CA LEU A 237 28.99 -8.04 11.05
C LEU A 237 30.21 -7.48 11.79
N THR A 238 31.21 -7.05 11.04
CA THR A 238 32.36 -6.36 11.62
C THR A 238 31.94 -5.08 12.34
N PRO A 239 32.74 -4.57 13.32
CA PRO A 239 32.39 -3.29 13.98
C PRO A 239 32.20 -2.13 13.03
N ALA A 240 32.94 -2.11 11.91
CA ALA A 240 32.77 -1.09 10.87
C ALA A 240 31.43 -1.25 10.13
N PHE A 241 31.02 -2.48 9.87
CA PHE A 241 29.73 -2.75 9.22
C PHE A 241 28.56 -2.38 10.14
N MET A 242 28.60 -2.80 11.42
CA MET A 242 27.57 -2.49 12.41
C MET A 242 27.34 -0.98 12.54
N ARG A 243 28.42 -0.19 12.68
CA ARG A 243 28.32 1.29 12.70
C ARG A 243 27.72 1.90 11.43
N ARG A 244 28.00 1.32 10.26
CA ARG A 244 27.39 1.77 8.98
C ARG A 244 25.92 1.45 8.93
N LEU A 245 25.53 0.27 9.41
CA LEU A 245 24.14 -0.14 9.46
C LEU A 245 23.31 0.73 10.41
N LEU A 246 23.85 1.04 11.60
CA LEU A 246 23.23 1.98 12.53
C LEU A 246 23.00 3.36 11.89
N ARG A 247 24.00 3.90 11.20
CA ARG A 247 23.87 5.18 10.49
C ARG A 247 22.86 5.11 9.37
N PHE A 248 22.84 4.02 8.62
CA PHE A 248 21.86 3.83 7.55
C PHE A 248 20.42 3.79 8.11
N ALA A 249 20.18 2.98 9.13
CA ALA A 249 18.86 2.88 9.76
C ALA A 249 18.40 4.23 10.35
N GLY A 250 19.31 4.98 10.96
CA GLY A 250 19.02 6.33 11.45
C GLY A 250 18.68 7.32 10.34
N ALA A 251 19.35 7.23 9.18
CA ALA A 251 19.11 8.10 8.04
C ALA A 251 17.77 7.82 7.33
N VAL A 252 17.40 6.54 7.25
CA VAL A 252 16.13 6.11 6.63
C VAL A 252 14.92 6.43 7.52
N ALA A 253 15.13 6.49 8.84
CA ALA A 253 14.10 6.78 9.86
C ALA A 253 12.86 5.85 9.78
N ALA A 254 13.07 4.61 9.33
CA ALA A 254 12.05 3.57 9.22
C ALA A 254 12.63 2.22 9.70
N PRO A 255 11.80 1.26 10.11
CA PRO A 255 12.28 -0.08 10.49
C PRO A 255 13.00 -0.75 9.31
N VAL A 256 14.24 -1.17 9.53
CA VAL A 256 15.09 -1.81 8.54
C VAL A 256 15.38 -3.24 8.95
N SER A 257 15.11 -4.19 8.07
CA SER A 257 15.47 -5.59 8.25
C SER A 257 16.44 -6.02 7.14
N LEU A 258 17.45 -6.81 7.49
CA LEU A 258 18.46 -7.29 6.55
C LEU A 258 18.60 -8.81 6.60
N SER A 259 19.01 -9.36 5.48
CA SER A 259 19.40 -10.77 5.38
C SER A 259 20.62 -10.92 4.49
N PHE A 260 21.50 -11.80 4.92
CA PHE A 260 22.57 -12.34 4.09
C PHE A 260 22.25 -13.79 3.79
N ALA A 261 22.07 -14.12 2.54
CA ALA A 261 21.78 -15.45 2.07
C ALA A 261 22.19 -15.57 0.59
N ASP A 262 22.66 -16.75 0.16
CA ASP A 262 22.97 -17.06 -1.23
C ASP A 262 23.86 -15.98 -1.91
N SER A 263 24.93 -15.58 -1.22
CA SER A 263 25.86 -14.52 -1.68
C SER A 263 25.18 -13.21 -2.11
N LYS A 264 24.07 -12.89 -1.45
CA LYS A 264 23.32 -11.65 -1.64
C LYS A 264 23.00 -11.00 -0.31
N ILE A 265 22.89 -9.69 -0.34
CA ILE A 265 22.26 -8.93 0.73
C ILE A 265 20.82 -8.60 0.30
N TYR A 266 19.91 -8.81 1.22
CA TYR A 266 18.51 -8.40 1.07
C TYR A 266 18.20 -7.41 2.18
N ILE A 267 17.46 -6.36 1.84
CA ILE A 267 17.07 -5.30 2.78
C ILE A 267 15.60 -5.01 2.57
N PHE A 268 14.86 -4.95 3.64
CA PHE A 268 13.49 -4.46 3.62
C PHE A 268 13.38 -3.24 4.53
N VAL A 269 12.93 -2.14 3.97
CA VAL A 269 12.62 -0.90 4.67
C VAL A 269 11.11 -0.78 4.76
N ASN A 270 10.58 -0.88 5.97
CA ASN A 270 9.14 -0.76 6.21
C ASN A 270 8.77 0.72 6.33
N THR A 271 8.46 1.35 5.22
CA THR A 271 8.10 2.78 5.16
C THR A 271 6.64 3.03 5.48
N GLY A 272 5.79 1.99 5.39
CA GLY A 272 4.34 2.10 5.58
C GLY A 272 3.62 2.80 4.43
N CYS A 273 4.31 3.14 3.34
CA CYS A 273 3.76 3.82 2.17
C CYS A 273 4.38 3.28 0.87
N ASP A 274 3.74 3.59 -0.25
CA ASP A 274 4.28 3.46 -1.60
C ASP A 274 5.18 4.67 -1.86
N ASN A 275 6.47 4.42 -2.08
CA ASN A 275 7.49 5.48 -2.06
C ASN A 275 7.66 6.18 -3.40
N PHE A 276 7.20 5.57 -4.50
CA PHE A 276 7.35 6.12 -5.85
C PHE A 276 6.14 6.93 -6.32
N GLU A 277 5.20 7.18 -5.44
CA GLU A 277 4.02 7.98 -5.74
C GLU A 277 4.29 9.47 -5.50
N PRO A 278 4.05 10.35 -6.52
CA PRO A 278 4.16 11.79 -6.32
C PRO A 278 3.02 12.29 -5.44
N ASP A 279 3.31 13.26 -4.59
CA ASP A 279 2.27 13.96 -3.84
C ASP A 279 1.51 14.91 -4.79
N ILE A 280 0.22 14.62 -4.99
CA ILE A 280 -0.64 15.37 -5.92
C ILE A 280 -1.14 16.66 -5.31
N ASP A 281 -1.24 16.72 -3.99
CA ASP A 281 -1.72 17.89 -3.26
C ASP A 281 -0.61 18.93 -3.07
N GLU A 282 0.66 18.56 -3.32
CA GLU A 282 1.79 19.48 -3.26
C GLU A 282 2.05 20.13 -4.63
N SER A 283 2.08 21.45 -4.70
CA SER A 283 2.35 22.19 -5.94
C SER A 283 3.74 21.82 -6.48
N VAL A 284 3.79 21.25 -7.68
CA VAL A 284 5.02 20.90 -8.42
C VAL A 284 5.97 22.09 -8.57
N LEU A 285 5.43 23.31 -8.50
CA LEU A 285 6.20 24.56 -8.57
C LEU A 285 6.92 24.91 -7.28
N ARG A 286 6.58 24.29 -6.15
CA ARG A 286 7.15 24.61 -4.84
C ARG A 286 8.20 23.62 -4.38
N ARG A 287 8.14 22.37 -4.84
CA ARG A 287 9.06 21.29 -4.46
C ARG A 287 9.32 20.38 -5.64
N ASP A 288 10.53 19.85 -5.76
CA ASP A 288 10.83 18.77 -6.70
C ASP A 288 10.02 17.52 -6.29
N PRO A 289 9.02 17.09 -7.07
CA PRO A 289 8.17 15.95 -6.74
C PRO A 289 8.95 14.63 -6.65
N ALA A 290 10.16 14.59 -7.22
CA ALA A 290 11.06 13.45 -7.10
C ALA A 290 12.09 13.61 -5.97
N ALA A 291 12.05 14.65 -5.16
CA ALA A 291 13.05 14.88 -4.12
C ALA A 291 13.10 13.72 -3.12
N LEU A 292 11.94 13.17 -2.75
CA LEU A 292 11.82 12.00 -1.89
C LEU A 292 12.43 10.77 -2.56
N ILE A 293 12.04 10.48 -3.79
CA ILE A 293 12.52 9.34 -4.58
C ILE A 293 14.03 9.42 -4.79
N LYS A 294 14.56 10.61 -5.12
CA LYS A 294 16.01 10.86 -5.26
C LYS A 294 16.74 10.59 -3.94
N ARG A 295 16.18 11.01 -2.83
CA ARG A 295 16.75 10.77 -1.50
C ARG A 295 16.77 9.28 -1.17
N GLU A 296 15.70 8.56 -1.42
CA GLU A 296 15.61 7.13 -1.20
C GLU A 296 16.56 6.35 -2.10
N LEU A 297 16.61 6.68 -3.40
CA LEU A 297 17.60 6.12 -4.29
C LEU A 297 19.02 6.32 -3.77
N SER A 298 19.35 7.54 -3.32
CA SER A 298 20.65 7.84 -2.75
C SER A 298 20.97 6.98 -1.52
N HIS A 299 19.97 6.71 -0.67
CA HIS A 299 20.11 5.83 0.49
C HIS A 299 20.39 4.38 0.04
N PHE A 300 19.64 3.85 -0.94
CA PHE A 300 19.86 2.50 -1.44
C PHE A 300 21.22 2.33 -2.15
N LEU A 301 21.63 3.30 -2.96
CA LEU A 301 22.96 3.27 -3.59
C LEU A 301 24.07 3.46 -2.55
N ALA A 302 23.83 4.27 -1.53
CA ALA A 302 24.75 4.41 -0.41
C ALA A 302 24.95 3.09 0.36
N ILE A 303 23.98 2.16 0.34
CA ILE A 303 24.16 0.81 0.90
C ILE A 303 25.34 0.12 0.24
N VAL A 304 25.40 0.08 -1.09
CA VAL A 304 26.49 -0.57 -1.82
C VAL A 304 27.84 0.02 -1.42
N LYS A 305 27.91 1.35 -1.40
CA LYS A 305 29.14 2.09 -1.04
C LYS A 305 29.47 1.97 0.45
N ASN A 306 28.50 2.21 1.31
CA ASN A 306 28.72 2.25 2.77
C ASN A 306 29.00 0.87 3.34
N LEU A 307 28.37 -0.17 2.81
CA LEU A 307 28.61 -1.54 3.21
C LEU A 307 29.82 -2.15 2.47
N LYS A 308 30.42 -1.40 1.53
CA LYS A 308 31.58 -1.85 0.75
C LYS A 308 31.34 -3.18 0.04
N LEU A 309 30.16 -3.34 -0.57
CA LEU A 309 29.76 -4.58 -1.24
C LEU A 309 30.62 -4.87 -2.47
N ASN A 310 31.23 -3.82 -3.05
CA ASN A 310 32.13 -3.86 -4.21
C ASN A 310 33.57 -4.26 -3.87
N GLU A 311 33.98 -4.18 -2.60
CA GLU A 311 35.37 -4.44 -2.24
C GLU A 311 35.64 -5.94 -2.08
N ARG A 312 36.72 -6.43 -2.71
CA ARG A 312 37.22 -7.81 -2.56
C ARG A 312 37.93 -8.07 -1.22
N ILE A 313 37.88 -7.13 -0.28
CA ILE A 313 38.51 -7.25 1.06
C ILE A 313 37.98 -8.45 1.86
N TRP A 314 37.18 -9.24 1.25
CA TRP A 314 36.46 -10.33 1.86
C TRP A 314 36.83 -11.71 1.24
N SER A 315 37.84 -11.78 0.40
CA SER A 315 38.36 -13.03 -0.17
C SER A 315 39.34 -13.72 0.79
#